data_0f3a4ddf7986dd71aced3e4f56f2f1b6
#
_entry.id   0f3a4ddf7986dd71aced3e4f56f2f1b6
#
_cell.length_a   1.000
_cell.length_b   1.000
_cell.length_c   1.000
_cell.angle_alpha   90.00
_cell.angle_beta   90.00
_cell.angle_gamma   90.00
#
_symmetry.space_group_name_H-M   'P 1'
#
loop_
_entity.id
_entity.type
_entity.pdbx_description
1 polymer ?
#
loop_
_entity_poly.entity_id
_entity_poly.type
_entity_poly.pdbx_seq_one_letter_code
_entity_poly.pdbx_strand_id
1 'polypeptide(L)'
;MGEDLDRTRAVWRQAAQIVIDRITAGAYPPGSRVPSTLELATELGIASSTAQKAMAYLRREGWLRGESGIGTFVVDRPPAR
;
A
#
# COMPACT_ATOMS: atom_id res chain seq x y z
N MET A 1 -11.68 12.90 -1.77
CA MET A 1 -10.57 13.55 -2.40
C MET A 1 -9.35 12.65 -2.42
N GLY A 2 -8.85 12.37 -3.55
CA GLY A 2 -7.69 11.51 -3.68
C GLY A 2 -6.39 12.23 -3.39
N GLU A 3 -5.32 11.47 -3.33
CA GLU A 3 -3.98 12.01 -3.17
C GLU A 3 -3.54 12.64 -4.49
N ASP A 4 -2.85 13.76 -4.40
CA ASP A 4 -2.25 14.37 -5.59
C ASP A 4 -0.94 13.66 -5.89
N LEU A 5 -0.92 12.91 -6.98
CA LEU A 5 0.26 12.17 -7.39
C LEU A 5 1.02 12.93 -8.45
N ASP A 6 2.34 13.00 -8.28
CA ASP A 6 3.22 13.64 -9.24
C ASP A 6 3.53 12.64 -10.36
N ARG A 7 2.87 12.83 -11.52
CA ARG A 7 3.00 11.90 -12.64
C ARG A 7 4.34 11.98 -13.36
N THR A 8 5.17 12.95 -13.00
CA THR A 8 6.52 13.06 -13.58
C THR A 8 7.54 12.21 -12.81
N ARG A 9 7.11 11.58 -11.71
CA ARG A 9 7.96 10.73 -10.87
C ARG A 9 7.34 9.35 -10.79
N ALA A 10 8.10 8.38 -10.24
CA ALA A 10 7.61 7.02 -10.15
C ALA A 10 6.33 6.96 -9.31
N VAL A 11 5.20 6.73 -9.96
CA VAL A 11 3.90 6.74 -9.30
C VAL A 11 3.78 5.60 -8.30
N TRP A 12 4.36 4.44 -8.61
CA TRP A 12 4.27 3.30 -7.69
C TRP A 12 4.96 3.58 -6.36
N ARG A 13 6.06 4.36 -6.36
CA ARG A 13 6.73 4.74 -5.12
C ARG A 13 5.85 5.66 -4.28
N GLN A 14 5.18 6.58 -4.93
CA GLN A 14 4.26 7.49 -4.26
C GLN A 14 3.09 6.72 -3.67
N ALA A 15 2.55 5.75 -4.42
CA ALA A 15 1.47 4.91 -3.93
C ALA A 15 1.93 4.10 -2.70
N ALA A 16 3.13 3.54 -2.75
CA ALA A 16 3.68 2.80 -1.61
C ALA A 16 3.84 3.72 -0.40
N GLN A 17 4.32 4.93 -0.62
CA GLN A 17 4.52 5.88 0.49
C GLN A 17 3.19 6.27 1.13
N ILE A 18 2.12 6.41 0.33
CA ILE A 18 0.79 6.70 0.86
C ILE A 18 0.37 5.60 1.83
N VAL A 19 0.56 4.33 1.45
CA VAL A 19 0.20 3.21 2.32
C VAL A 19 1.05 3.23 3.59
N ILE A 20 2.36 3.46 3.46
CA ILE A 20 3.26 3.55 4.62
C ILE A 20 2.79 4.66 5.57
N ASP A 21 2.45 5.82 5.03
CA ASP A 21 1.98 6.94 5.84
C ASP A 21 0.70 6.60 6.60
N ARG A 22 -0.22 5.88 5.96
CA ARG A 22 -1.46 5.44 6.61
C ARG A 22 -1.17 4.43 7.72
N ILE A 23 -0.21 3.54 7.51
CA ILE A 23 0.19 2.58 8.55
C ILE A 23 0.81 3.33 9.73
N THR A 24 1.70 4.28 9.44
CA THR A 24 2.40 5.04 10.48
C THR A 24 1.44 5.91 11.26
N ALA A 25 0.43 6.47 10.59
CA ALA A 25 -0.56 7.32 11.23
C ALA A 25 -1.64 6.54 11.98
N GLY A 26 -1.63 5.21 11.88
CA GLY A 26 -2.59 4.38 12.59
C GLY A 26 -3.89 4.13 11.83
N ALA A 27 -4.00 4.61 10.59
CA ALA A 27 -5.18 4.34 9.76
C ALA A 27 -5.27 2.86 9.41
N TYR A 28 -4.12 2.20 9.23
CA TYR A 28 -4.03 0.76 9.05
C TYR A 28 -3.22 0.19 10.20
N PRO A 29 -3.85 -0.19 11.32
CA PRO A 29 -3.10 -0.72 12.47
C PRO A 29 -2.43 -2.07 12.15
N PRO A 30 -1.41 -2.46 12.91
CA PRO A 30 -0.80 -3.77 12.74
C PRO A 30 -1.85 -4.89 12.78
N GLY A 31 -1.73 -5.83 11.86
CA GLY A 31 -2.67 -6.95 11.77
C GLY A 31 -3.97 -6.63 11.04
N SER A 32 -4.22 -5.38 10.70
CA SER A 32 -5.46 -5.02 9.99
C SER A 32 -5.32 -5.27 8.50
N ARG A 33 -6.47 -5.44 7.84
CA ARG A 33 -6.53 -5.62 6.41
C ARG A 33 -6.38 -4.28 5.71
N VAL A 34 -5.59 -4.26 4.62
CA VAL A 34 -5.45 -3.07 3.78
C VAL A 34 -6.25 -3.26 2.49
N PRO A 35 -6.50 -2.17 1.73
CA PRO A 35 -7.14 -2.31 0.43
C PRO A 35 -6.39 -3.29 -0.47
N SER A 36 -7.14 -4.03 -1.28
CA SER A 36 -6.53 -4.89 -2.28
C SER A 36 -5.84 -4.04 -3.34
N THR A 37 -5.03 -4.69 -4.18
CA THR A 37 -4.37 -4.00 -5.29
C THR A 37 -5.38 -3.24 -6.15
N LEU A 38 -6.50 -3.88 -6.49
CA LEU A 38 -7.52 -3.25 -7.32
C LEU A 38 -8.18 -2.09 -6.59
N GLU A 39 -8.50 -2.27 -5.32
CA GLU A 39 -9.10 -1.20 -4.53
C GLU A 39 -8.17 0.00 -4.42
N LEU A 40 -6.89 -0.24 -4.21
CA LEU A 40 -5.90 0.83 -4.12
C LEU A 40 -5.77 1.55 -5.46
N ALA A 41 -5.73 0.80 -6.56
CA ALA A 41 -5.65 1.39 -7.89
C ALA A 41 -6.84 2.31 -8.15
N THR A 42 -8.02 1.86 -7.79
CA THR A 42 -9.25 2.64 -7.97
C THR A 42 -9.22 3.90 -7.11
N GLU A 43 -8.84 3.74 -5.85
CA GLU A 43 -8.80 4.87 -4.91
C GLU A 43 -7.83 5.95 -5.37
N LEU A 44 -6.65 5.56 -5.83
CA LEU A 44 -5.61 6.51 -6.20
C LEU A 44 -5.67 6.93 -7.66
N GLY A 45 -6.56 6.33 -8.45
CA GLY A 45 -6.66 6.66 -9.87
C GLY A 45 -5.43 6.27 -10.65
N ILE A 46 -4.84 5.11 -10.36
CA ILE A 46 -3.64 4.61 -11.03
C ILE A 46 -3.93 3.27 -11.68
N ALA A 47 -3.04 2.86 -12.59
CA ALA A 47 -3.17 1.55 -13.23
C ALA A 47 -3.01 0.45 -12.19
N SER A 48 -3.72 -0.66 -12.38
CA SER A 48 -3.62 -1.79 -11.46
C SER A 48 -2.22 -2.39 -11.43
N SER A 49 -1.50 -2.36 -12.57
CA SER A 49 -0.11 -2.82 -12.60
C SER A 49 0.80 -1.94 -11.73
N THR A 50 0.53 -0.65 -11.69
CA THR A 50 1.29 0.29 -10.84
C THR A 50 0.98 0.01 -9.36
N ALA A 51 -0.28 -0.18 -9.03
CA ALA A 51 -0.67 -0.54 -7.66
C ALA A 51 -0.06 -1.87 -7.25
N GLN A 52 -0.04 -2.84 -8.17
CA GLN A 52 0.57 -4.15 -7.91
C GLN A 52 2.05 -4.02 -7.57
N LYS A 53 2.76 -3.17 -8.29
CA LYS A 53 4.18 -2.93 -8.04
C LYS A 53 4.40 -2.31 -6.65
N ALA A 54 3.54 -1.36 -6.28
CA ALA A 54 3.60 -0.76 -4.94
C ALA A 54 3.36 -1.80 -3.86
N MET A 55 2.34 -2.64 -4.01
CA MET A 55 2.01 -3.66 -3.03
C MET A 55 3.12 -4.70 -2.91
N ALA A 56 3.72 -5.10 -4.03
CA ALA A 56 4.83 -6.05 -4.01
C ALA A 56 6.04 -5.47 -3.28
N TYR A 57 6.32 -4.20 -3.51
CA TYR A 57 7.38 -3.51 -2.79
C TYR A 57 7.14 -3.51 -1.28
N LEU A 58 5.91 -3.21 -0.88
CA LEU A 58 5.56 -3.16 0.55
C LEU A 58 5.68 -4.52 1.22
N ARG A 59 5.32 -5.59 0.50
CA ARG A 59 5.51 -6.95 1.03
C ARG A 59 6.99 -7.28 1.18
N ARG A 60 7.78 -6.93 0.17
CA ARG A 60 9.22 -7.21 0.20
C ARG A 60 9.92 -6.45 1.32
N GLU A 61 9.48 -5.22 1.59
CA GLU A 61 10.08 -4.38 2.63
C GLU A 61 9.55 -4.67 4.02
N GLY A 62 8.62 -5.60 4.18
CA GLY A 62 8.17 -6.02 5.49
C GLY A 62 7.03 -5.20 6.07
N TRP A 63 6.32 -4.42 5.25
CA TRP A 63 5.17 -3.65 5.73
C TRP A 63 3.89 -4.46 5.68
N LEU A 64 3.74 -5.31 4.67
CA LEU A 64 2.52 -6.06 4.42
C LEU A 64 2.82 -7.54 4.27
N ARG A 65 1.80 -8.36 4.57
CA ARG A 65 1.85 -9.79 4.27
C ARG A 65 0.57 -10.18 3.54
N GLY A 66 0.69 -11.10 2.60
CA GLY A 66 -0.45 -11.62 1.88
C GLY A 66 -0.93 -12.93 2.49
N GLU A 67 -2.25 -13.11 2.57
CA GLU A 67 -2.86 -14.36 2.97
C GLU A 67 -3.67 -14.86 1.80
N SER A 68 -3.28 -15.98 1.25
CA SER A 68 -3.89 -16.52 0.05
C SER A 68 -5.39 -16.72 0.24
N GLY A 69 -6.19 -16.13 -0.65
CA GLY A 69 -7.65 -16.26 -0.58
C GLY A 69 -8.32 -15.41 0.48
N ILE A 70 -7.56 -14.66 1.29
CA ILE A 70 -8.12 -13.86 2.38
C ILE A 70 -7.90 -12.38 2.15
N GLY A 71 -6.67 -11.98 1.80
CA GLY A 71 -6.35 -10.58 1.55
C GLY A 71 -4.94 -10.21 1.93
N THR A 72 -4.68 -8.93 2.02
CA THR A 72 -3.38 -8.38 2.39
C THR A 72 -3.53 -7.62 3.71
N PHE A 73 -2.59 -7.84 4.61
CA PHE A 73 -2.66 -7.33 5.97
C PHE A 73 -1.37 -6.62 6.34
N VAL A 74 -1.47 -5.65 7.26
CA VAL A 74 -0.29 -5.03 7.85
C VAL A 74 0.39 -6.07 8.73
N VAL A 75 1.71 -6.17 8.65
CA VAL A 75 2.47 -7.07 9.52
C VAL A 75 2.31 -6.63 10.98
N ASP A 76 2.56 -7.57 11.92
CA ASP A 76 2.40 -7.26 13.34
C ASP A 76 3.41 -6.24 13.83
N ARG A 77 4.60 -6.23 13.23
CA ARG A 77 5.66 -5.29 13.60
C ARG A 77 6.18 -4.58 12.37
N PRO A 78 5.50 -3.51 11.93
CA PRO A 78 5.98 -2.76 10.77
C PRO A 78 7.38 -2.18 10.99
N PRO A 79 8.14 -1.98 9.91
CA PRO A 79 9.48 -1.40 10.05
C PRO A 79 9.45 -0.04 10.74
N ALA A 80 10.49 0.25 11.50
CA ALA A 80 10.66 1.56 12.13
C ALA A 80 11.02 2.60 11.06
N ARG A 81 10.60 3.83 11.29
CA ARG A 81 10.88 4.94 10.37
C ARG A 81 11.81 5.94 10.99
#